data_a947007541cc5d3d8dafebc05581ab65
#
_entry.id   a947007541cc5d3d8dafebc05581ab65
#
_cell.length_a   1.000
_cell.length_b   1.000
_cell.length_c   1.000
_cell.angle_alpha   90.00
_cell.angle_beta   90.00
_cell.angle_gamma   90.00
#
_symmetry.space_group_name_H-M   'P 1'
#
loop_
_entity.id
_entity.type
_entity.pdbx_description
1 polymer ?
#
loop_
_entity_poly.entity_id
_entity_poly.type
_entity_poly.pdbx_seq_one_letter_code
_entity_poly.pdbx_strand_id
1 'polypeptide(L)'
;MPIHLPPLSRRQFVSGALAAGAGLLLPGQGWAAEPPLDPNRWALLADTHVWERRDDAYRGAKPGPNFIQAREEILTLRPRPARAIVAGDNVFLKGHAADYAVLLDLVKPLRASGMALDLALGNHDHRETFWQAMQSVLPKRSAPSVLLQRQVAVLETAAANWFLLDSLEKTNSTPGLLGQAQLDWLAKELDARREKPALVLTHHYPTGFQGLRDGAALLELLAPRRQVKAHVFGHSHIWQHSTAHGIHLVNLPATAWVFDQAQPHAWVDMTLAIGGATLVLHSLDKKHPKHGERLELTWRAG
;
A
#
# COMPACT_ATOMS: atom_id res chain seq x y z
N MET A 1 -9.99 -9.05 1.34
CA MET A 1 -8.81 -8.83 2.17
C MET A 1 -7.83 -8.00 1.41
N PRO A 2 -7.36 -6.88 1.96
CA PRO A 2 -6.06 -6.44 1.57
C PRO A 2 -5.17 -7.67 1.68
N ILE A 3 -4.52 -8.06 0.60
CA ILE A 3 -3.80 -9.31 0.59
C ILE A 3 -2.45 -9.06 1.22
N HIS A 4 -2.17 -9.80 2.28
CA HIS A 4 -0.86 -9.91 2.86
C HIS A 4 -0.06 -10.97 2.10
N LEU A 5 0.94 -10.53 1.34
CA LEU A 5 1.92 -11.39 0.71
C LEU A 5 3.14 -11.53 1.62
N PRO A 6 3.36 -12.69 2.25
CA PRO A 6 4.52 -12.89 3.10
C PRO A 6 5.82 -12.84 2.28
N PRO A 7 6.96 -12.60 2.92
CA PRO A 7 8.26 -12.71 2.30
C PRO A 7 8.44 -14.08 1.62
N LEU A 8 9.20 -14.13 0.54
CA LEU A 8 9.60 -15.40 -0.07
C LEU A 8 10.65 -16.06 0.82
N SER A 9 10.48 -17.35 1.12
CA SER A 9 11.55 -18.11 1.76
C SER A 9 12.74 -18.26 0.80
N ARG A 10 13.98 -18.38 1.37
CA ARG A 10 15.20 -18.61 0.57
C ARG A 10 15.03 -19.78 -0.39
N ARG A 11 14.36 -20.86 0.04
CA ARG A 11 14.12 -22.05 -0.77
C ARG A 11 13.20 -21.76 -1.96
N GLN A 12 12.14 -20.97 -1.78
CA GLN A 12 11.22 -20.56 -2.86
C GLN A 12 11.89 -19.64 -3.87
N PHE A 13 12.76 -18.74 -3.40
CA PHE A 13 13.54 -17.86 -4.27
C PHE A 13 14.54 -18.66 -5.13
N VAL A 14 15.32 -19.55 -4.52
CA VAL A 14 16.32 -20.38 -5.23
C VAL A 14 15.65 -21.34 -6.22
N SER A 15 14.51 -21.96 -5.86
CA SER A 15 13.77 -22.84 -6.77
C SER A 15 13.24 -22.09 -8.00
N GLY A 16 12.78 -20.84 -7.82
CA GLY A 16 12.34 -20.00 -8.93
C GLY A 16 13.50 -19.58 -9.86
N ALA A 17 14.68 -19.29 -9.30
CA ALA A 17 15.87 -18.92 -10.06
C ALA A 17 16.45 -20.11 -10.84
N LEU A 18 16.43 -21.32 -10.27
CA LEU A 18 16.86 -22.55 -10.95
C LEU A 18 15.93 -22.94 -12.11
N ALA A 19 14.61 -22.73 -11.93
CA ALA A 19 13.63 -22.96 -13.01
C ALA A 19 13.79 -21.97 -14.18
N ALA A 20 14.40 -20.81 -13.95
CA ALA A 20 14.70 -19.80 -14.98
C ALA A 20 16.05 -20.00 -15.69
N GLY A 21 16.78 -21.10 -15.45
CA GLY A 21 17.98 -21.47 -16.20
C GLY A 21 19.24 -20.66 -15.85
N ALA A 22 19.32 -20.00 -14.70
CA ALA A 22 20.51 -19.29 -14.24
C ALA A 22 21.51 -20.27 -13.59
N GLY A 23 22.22 -21.04 -14.39
CA GLY A 23 23.38 -21.79 -13.94
C GLY A 23 24.63 -20.93 -14.02
N LEU A 24 25.21 -20.58 -12.87
CA LEU A 24 26.65 -20.44 -12.59
C LEU A 24 26.80 -19.97 -11.14
N LEU A 25 26.89 -20.92 -10.22
CA LEU A 25 27.37 -20.66 -8.87
C LEU A 25 28.90 -20.51 -8.96
N LEU A 26 29.40 -19.28 -8.92
CA LEU A 26 30.82 -19.04 -8.68
C LEU A 26 31.09 -19.22 -7.19
N PRO A 27 32.03 -20.11 -6.79
CA PRO A 27 32.45 -20.23 -5.40
C PRO A 27 33.38 -19.05 -5.08
N GLY A 28 33.05 -18.25 -4.07
CA GLY A 28 33.99 -17.30 -3.49
C GLY A 28 33.54 -15.88 -3.22
N GLN A 29 32.30 -15.46 -3.52
CA GLN A 29 31.82 -14.18 -3.04
C GLN A 29 31.12 -14.39 -1.70
N GLY A 30 31.72 -13.89 -0.62
CA GLY A 30 31.07 -13.80 0.69
C GLY A 30 29.74 -13.09 0.53
N TRP A 31 28.64 -13.78 0.86
CA TRP A 31 27.30 -13.21 0.82
C TRP A 31 27.24 -12.08 1.85
N ALA A 32 27.25 -10.86 1.36
CA ALA A 32 26.97 -9.73 2.25
C ALA A 32 25.65 -10.02 2.98
N ALA A 33 25.69 -9.91 4.31
CA ALA A 33 24.47 -10.11 5.10
C ALA A 33 23.39 -9.17 4.57
N GLU A 34 22.19 -9.72 4.31
CA GLU A 34 21.04 -8.90 3.92
C GLU A 34 20.86 -7.80 4.97
N PRO A 35 20.64 -6.53 4.54
CA PRO A 35 20.46 -5.45 5.49
C PRO A 35 19.28 -5.75 6.42
N PRO A 36 19.39 -5.36 7.71
CA PRO A 36 18.32 -5.60 8.66
C PRO A 36 17.04 -4.89 8.21
N LEU A 37 15.89 -5.54 8.45
CA LEU A 37 14.58 -4.95 8.26
C LEU A 37 14.22 -4.14 9.50
N ASP A 38 13.70 -2.92 9.31
CA ASP A 38 13.14 -2.12 10.39
C ASP A 38 11.63 -2.39 10.49
N PRO A 39 11.14 -3.01 11.58
CA PRO A 39 9.72 -3.32 11.75
C PRO A 39 8.83 -2.07 11.86
N ASN A 40 9.41 -0.90 12.14
CA ASN A 40 8.69 0.36 12.25
C ASN A 40 8.74 1.18 10.95
N ARG A 41 9.48 0.72 9.93
CA ARG A 41 9.63 1.41 8.64
C ARG A 41 8.80 0.73 7.56
N TRP A 42 8.06 1.56 6.81
CA TRP A 42 7.06 1.15 5.84
C TRP A 42 7.24 1.89 4.53
N ALA A 43 7.21 1.20 3.41
CA ALA A 43 7.10 1.84 2.10
C ALA A 43 5.62 1.94 1.71
N LEU A 44 5.10 3.15 1.55
CA LEU A 44 3.73 3.41 1.17
C LEU A 44 3.68 3.83 -0.30
N LEU A 45 2.95 3.08 -1.10
CA LEU A 45 2.69 3.34 -2.50
C LEU A 45 1.17 3.46 -2.72
N ALA A 46 0.75 4.16 -3.75
CA ALA A 46 -0.63 4.21 -4.22
C ALA A 46 -0.66 4.35 -5.74
N ASP A 47 -1.79 3.97 -6.35
CA ASP A 47 -2.07 4.29 -7.75
C ASP A 47 -0.92 3.85 -8.66
N THR A 48 -0.54 2.58 -8.55
CA THR A 48 0.59 2.01 -9.31
C THR A 48 0.21 1.68 -10.75
N HIS A 49 -1.07 1.37 -11.00
CA HIS A 49 -1.69 1.17 -12.30
C HIS A 49 -0.85 0.35 -13.30
N VAL A 50 -0.16 -0.68 -12.82
CA VAL A 50 0.63 -1.53 -13.72
C VAL A 50 -0.29 -2.37 -14.62
N TRP A 51 0.19 -2.73 -15.80
CA TRP A 51 -0.60 -3.46 -16.78
C TRP A 51 0.23 -4.44 -17.61
N GLU A 52 -0.45 -5.27 -18.42
CA GLU A 52 0.19 -6.28 -19.28
C GLU A 52 1.21 -5.66 -20.26
N ARG A 53 0.92 -4.46 -20.79
CA ARG A 53 1.84 -3.69 -21.65
C ARG A 53 2.81 -2.88 -20.80
N ARG A 54 3.67 -3.60 -20.10
CA ARG A 54 4.53 -3.14 -18.99
C ARG A 54 5.30 -1.85 -19.28
N ASP A 55 5.80 -1.67 -20.52
CA ASP A 55 6.69 -0.57 -20.89
C ASP A 55 5.97 0.57 -21.63
N ASP A 56 4.67 0.40 -21.89
CA ASP A 56 3.87 1.40 -22.59
C ASP A 56 3.59 2.62 -21.71
N ALA A 57 3.41 3.75 -22.40
CA ALA A 57 3.06 5.01 -21.75
C ALA A 57 1.53 5.19 -21.68
N TYR A 58 1.07 5.79 -20.60
CA TYR A 58 -0.29 6.29 -20.44
C TYR A 58 -0.26 7.65 -19.73
N ARG A 59 -1.00 8.64 -20.23
CA ARG A 59 -1.04 10.02 -19.69
C ARG A 59 0.37 10.64 -19.51
N GLY A 60 1.29 10.34 -20.44
CA GLY A 60 2.66 10.86 -20.39
C GLY A 60 3.60 10.16 -19.41
N ALA A 61 3.15 9.14 -18.69
CA ALA A 61 3.95 8.36 -17.74
C ALA A 61 4.04 6.89 -18.16
N LYS A 62 4.99 6.17 -17.60
CA LYS A 62 5.18 4.72 -17.79
C LYS A 62 5.00 3.99 -16.48
N PRO A 63 3.79 3.50 -16.14
CA PRO A 63 3.49 2.89 -14.85
C PRO A 63 4.42 1.75 -14.44
N GLY A 64 4.72 0.82 -15.35
CA GLY A 64 5.63 -0.28 -15.07
C GLY A 64 7.06 0.19 -14.73
N PRO A 65 7.75 0.96 -15.60
CA PRO A 65 9.03 1.58 -15.28
C PRO A 65 9.03 2.42 -14.00
N ASN A 66 7.98 3.20 -13.75
CA ASN A 66 7.84 3.98 -12.51
C ASN A 66 7.80 3.08 -11.28
N PHE A 67 7.01 1.99 -11.34
CA PHE A 67 6.96 1.02 -10.25
C PHE A 67 8.33 0.34 -10.02
N ILE A 68 9.02 -0.03 -11.10
CA ILE A 68 10.36 -0.62 -11.02
C ILE A 68 11.31 0.33 -10.32
N GLN A 69 11.34 1.61 -10.72
CA GLN A 69 12.19 2.61 -10.09
C GLN A 69 11.88 2.77 -8.60
N ALA A 70 10.60 2.94 -8.22
CA ALA A 70 10.19 3.01 -6.82
C ALA A 70 10.65 1.78 -6.03
N ARG A 71 10.44 0.58 -6.58
CA ARG A 71 10.88 -0.69 -5.99
C ARG A 71 12.40 -0.73 -5.76
N GLU A 72 13.20 -0.37 -6.75
CA GLU A 72 14.66 -0.37 -6.63
C GLU A 72 15.12 0.63 -5.56
N GLU A 73 14.52 1.81 -5.49
CA GLU A 73 14.80 2.80 -4.45
C GLU A 73 14.49 2.23 -3.05
N ILE A 74 13.33 1.60 -2.87
CA ILE A 74 12.95 0.94 -1.60
C ILE A 74 13.97 -0.12 -1.20
N LEU A 75 14.44 -0.92 -2.15
CA LEU A 75 15.42 -1.98 -1.90
C LEU A 75 16.81 -1.46 -1.51
N THR A 76 17.14 -0.20 -1.87
CA THR A 76 18.42 0.42 -1.50
C THR A 76 18.44 0.99 -0.07
N LEU A 77 17.27 1.19 0.55
CA LEU A 77 17.19 1.79 1.89
C LEU A 77 17.93 0.98 2.95
N ARG A 78 18.51 1.68 3.93
CA ARG A 78 19.25 1.09 5.06
C ARG A 78 18.90 1.83 6.37
N PRO A 79 18.29 1.17 7.38
CA PRO A 79 17.71 -0.18 7.32
C PRO A 79 16.58 -0.23 6.30
N ARG A 80 16.30 -1.42 5.77
CA ARG A 80 15.20 -1.60 4.80
C ARG A 80 13.85 -1.64 5.53
N PRO A 81 12.76 -1.10 4.95
CA PRO A 81 11.42 -1.28 5.48
C PRO A 81 11.07 -2.75 5.65
N ALA A 82 10.42 -3.11 6.76
CA ALA A 82 9.92 -4.48 6.93
C ALA A 82 8.67 -4.75 6.08
N ARG A 83 7.97 -3.70 5.67
CA ARG A 83 6.72 -3.81 4.92
C ARG A 83 6.60 -2.78 3.82
N ALA A 84 5.85 -3.13 2.78
CA ALA A 84 5.30 -2.20 1.81
C ALA A 84 3.77 -2.33 1.78
N ILE A 85 3.07 -1.21 1.61
CA ILE A 85 1.62 -1.17 1.37
C ILE A 85 1.39 -0.50 0.01
N VAL A 86 0.51 -1.08 -0.81
CA VAL A 86 -0.08 -0.40 -1.97
C VAL A 86 -1.52 -0.05 -1.63
N ALA A 87 -1.83 1.23 -1.56
CA ALA A 87 -3.12 1.76 -1.12
C ALA A 87 -4.19 1.77 -2.23
N GLY A 88 -4.23 0.73 -3.05
CA GLY A 88 -5.21 0.55 -4.11
C GLY A 88 -4.76 1.06 -5.48
N ASP A 89 -5.60 0.84 -6.48
CA ASP A 89 -5.32 1.03 -7.90
C ASP A 89 -4.00 0.36 -8.29
N ASN A 90 -3.93 -0.93 -7.92
CA ASN A 90 -2.76 -1.75 -8.16
C ASN A 90 -2.49 -1.92 -9.65
N VAL A 91 -3.56 -2.09 -10.43
CA VAL A 91 -3.48 -2.38 -11.87
C VAL A 91 -4.35 -1.43 -12.69
N PHE A 92 -4.23 -1.51 -14.00
CA PHE A 92 -4.79 -0.55 -14.93
C PHE A 92 -6.30 -0.71 -15.14
N LEU A 93 -7.02 0.39 -15.10
CA LEU A 93 -8.45 0.63 -15.42
C LEU A 93 -9.47 -0.42 -14.94
N LYS A 94 -9.37 -1.69 -15.35
CA LYS A 94 -10.43 -2.69 -15.16
C LYS A 94 -9.97 -3.95 -14.41
N GLY A 95 -8.71 -4.01 -13.99
CA GLY A 95 -8.22 -5.15 -13.22
C GLY A 95 -8.25 -6.47 -13.98
N HIS A 96 -7.64 -6.53 -15.17
CA HIS A 96 -7.55 -7.77 -15.94
C HIS A 96 -6.53 -8.73 -15.34
N ALA A 97 -6.71 -10.03 -15.56
CA ALA A 97 -5.85 -11.08 -15.02
C ALA A 97 -4.38 -10.92 -15.46
N ALA A 98 -4.16 -10.49 -16.72
CA ALA A 98 -2.83 -10.24 -17.24
C ALA A 98 -2.10 -9.11 -16.51
N ASP A 99 -2.84 -8.06 -16.10
CA ASP A 99 -2.28 -6.94 -15.34
C ASP A 99 -1.80 -7.41 -13.95
N TYR A 100 -2.60 -8.23 -13.26
CA TYR A 100 -2.20 -8.81 -11.97
C TYR A 100 -1.01 -9.77 -12.10
N ALA A 101 -0.89 -10.48 -13.23
CA ALA A 101 0.29 -11.32 -13.47
C ALA A 101 1.56 -10.45 -13.55
N VAL A 102 1.50 -9.30 -14.21
CA VAL A 102 2.60 -8.31 -14.24
C VAL A 102 2.86 -7.75 -12.84
N LEU A 103 1.84 -7.35 -12.10
CA LEU A 103 1.99 -6.88 -10.72
C LEU A 103 2.74 -7.91 -9.87
N LEU A 104 2.31 -9.17 -9.90
CA LEU A 104 2.93 -10.24 -9.13
C LEU A 104 4.40 -10.44 -9.50
N ASP A 105 4.76 -10.29 -10.77
CA ASP A 105 6.17 -10.32 -11.20
C ASP A 105 6.96 -9.14 -10.67
N LEU A 106 6.41 -7.94 -10.77
CA LEU A 106 7.05 -6.69 -10.34
C LEU A 106 7.31 -6.64 -8.82
N VAL A 107 6.44 -7.25 -8.00
CA VAL A 107 6.60 -7.25 -6.53
C VAL A 107 7.50 -8.38 -6.00
N LYS A 108 7.90 -9.35 -6.84
CA LYS A 108 8.77 -10.46 -6.41
C LYS A 108 10.04 -10.00 -5.71
N PRO A 109 10.82 -9.00 -6.22
CA PRO A 109 12.04 -8.57 -5.56
C PRO A 109 11.82 -8.00 -4.14
N LEU A 110 10.72 -7.26 -3.91
CA LEU A 110 10.38 -6.78 -2.56
C LEU A 110 10.18 -7.96 -1.60
N ARG A 111 9.40 -8.96 -2.00
CA ARG A 111 9.15 -10.14 -1.19
C ARG A 111 10.40 -11.01 -1.00
N ALA A 112 11.23 -11.11 -2.03
CA ALA A 112 12.50 -11.85 -1.98
C ALA A 112 13.50 -11.20 -1.02
N SER A 113 13.41 -9.89 -0.81
CA SER A 113 14.25 -9.16 0.14
C SER A 113 13.82 -9.29 1.61
N GLY A 114 12.83 -10.14 1.90
CA GLY A 114 12.30 -10.35 3.25
C GLY A 114 11.17 -9.39 3.66
N MET A 115 10.79 -8.45 2.81
CA MET A 115 9.68 -7.53 3.09
C MET A 115 8.33 -8.23 2.95
N ALA A 116 7.39 -7.92 3.84
CA ALA A 116 5.99 -8.24 3.65
C ALA A 116 5.33 -7.18 2.74
N LEU A 117 4.34 -7.60 1.96
CA LEU A 117 3.60 -6.70 1.07
C LEU A 117 2.11 -6.83 1.32
N ASP A 118 1.45 -5.69 1.54
CA ASP A 118 0.01 -5.59 1.73
C ASP A 118 -0.61 -4.79 0.57
N LEU A 119 -1.62 -5.36 -0.08
CA LEU A 119 -2.30 -4.76 -1.23
C LEU A 119 -3.75 -4.46 -0.85
N ALA A 120 -4.14 -3.18 -0.84
CA ALA A 120 -5.53 -2.76 -0.76
C ALA A 120 -6.14 -2.69 -2.17
N LEU A 121 -7.47 -2.59 -2.26
CA LEU A 121 -8.17 -2.41 -3.54
C LEU A 121 -8.52 -0.94 -3.77
N GLY A 122 -8.33 -0.47 -5.01
CA GLY A 122 -8.84 0.79 -5.52
C GLY A 122 -9.96 0.60 -6.55
N ASN A 123 -10.45 1.70 -7.13
CA ASN A 123 -11.55 1.63 -8.09
C ASN A 123 -11.14 1.02 -9.44
N HIS A 124 -9.87 0.96 -9.77
CA HIS A 124 -9.38 0.29 -10.98
C HIS A 124 -9.05 -1.19 -10.76
N ASP A 125 -9.15 -1.69 -9.54
CA ASP A 125 -9.03 -3.12 -9.26
C ASP A 125 -10.36 -3.86 -9.50
N HIS A 126 -10.27 -5.18 -9.71
CA HIS A 126 -11.44 -6.06 -9.82
C HIS A 126 -11.33 -7.19 -8.81
N ARG A 127 -12.26 -7.27 -7.83
CA ARG A 127 -12.15 -8.15 -6.66
C ARG A 127 -11.90 -9.61 -7.01
N GLU A 128 -12.73 -10.17 -7.88
CA GLU A 128 -12.62 -11.60 -8.21
C GLU A 128 -11.33 -11.90 -8.94
N THR A 129 -10.96 -11.08 -9.93
CA THR A 129 -9.72 -11.27 -10.70
C THR A 129 -8.49 -11.08 -9.81
N PHE A 130 -8.48 -10.04 -8.96
CA PHE A 130 -7.45 -9.82 -7.96
C PHE A 130 -7.30 -11.03 -7.05
N TRP A 131 -8.43 -11.52 -6.50
CA TRP A 131 -8.44 -12.66 -5.62
C TRP A 131 -7.89 -13.93 -6.29
N GLN A 132 -8.36 -14.23 -7.50
CA GLN A 132 -7.89 -15.38 -8.28
C GLN A 132 -6.38 -15.31 -8.53
N ALA A 133 -5.87 -14.15 -8.93
CA ALA A 133 -4.44 -13.94 -9.16
C ALA A 133 -3.64 -14.16 -7.87
N MET A 134 -4.11 -13.63 -6.73
CA MET A 134 -3.40 -13.72 -5.46
C MET A 134 -3.42 -15.13 -4.87
N GLN A 135 -4.44 -15.94 -5.11
CA GLN A 135 -4.49 -17.34 -4.65
C GLN A 135 -3.27 -18.16 -5.12
N SER A 136 -2.70 -17.83 -6.28
CA SER A 136 -1.52 -18.52 -6.83
C SER A 136 -0.26 -18.34 -5.99
N VAL A 137 -0.19 -17.29 -5.16
CA VAL A 137 0.99 -16.89 -4.38
C VAL A 137 0.76 -16.87 -2.87
N LEU A 138 -0.48 -17.04 -2.43
CA LEU A 138 -0.83 -17.13 -1.00
C LEU A 138 -0.54 -18.53 -0.45
N PRO A 139 -0.16 -18.64 0.83
CA PRO A 139 -0.15 -19.91 1.52
C PRO A 139 -1.54 -20.56 1.49
N LYS A 140 -1.63 -21.86 1.22
CA LYS A 140 -2.90 -22.64 1.12
C LYS A 140 -3.85 -22.50 2.33
N ARG A 141 -3.36 -21.99 3.47
CA ARG A 141 -4.11 -21.80 4.73
C ARG A 141 -4.57 -20.36 4.98
N SER A 142 -4.25 -19.42 4.10
CA SER A 142 -4.65 -18.02 4.26
C SER A 142 -6.02 -17.79 3.64
N ALA A 143 -7.10 -18.17 4.37
CA ALA A 143 -8.45 -17.75 3.98
C ALA A 143 -8.59 -16.24 4.24
N PRO A 144 -9.15 -15.46 3.31
CA PRO A 144 -9.40 -14.05 3.54
C PRO A 144 -10.46 -13.83 4.62
N SER A 145 -10.32 -12.78 5.42
CA SER A 145 -11.45 -12.18 6.11
C SER A 145 -12.31 -11.48 5.08
N VAL A 146 -13.33 -12.16 4.57
CA VAL A 146 -14.31 -11.56 3.66
C VAL A 146 -15.51 -11.15 4.48
N LEU A 147 -15.70 -9.86 4.63
CA LEU A 147 -16.91 -9.30 5.23
C LEU A 147 -17.88 -8.93 4.10
N LEU A 148 -18.91 -9.76 3.88
CA LEU A 148 -19.89 -9.55 2.81
C LEU A 148 -19.23 -9.24 1.45
N GLN A 149 -18.26 -10.05 1.04
CA GLN A 149 -17.47 -9.90 -0.20
C GLN A 149 -16.52 -8.70 -0.22
N ARG A 150 -16.41 -7.92 0.87
CA ARG A 150 -15.44 -6.84 1.03
C ARG A 150 -14.14 -7.36 1.64
N GLN A 151 -13.03 -6.78 1.24
CA GLN A 151 -11.72 -7.21 1.70
C GLN A 151 -11.23 -6.29 2.81
N VAL A 152 -11.19 -6.80 4.03
CA VAL A 152 -10.73 -6.06 5.21
C VAL A 152 -9.60 -6.79 5.93
N ALA A 153 -8.71 -6.06 6.60
CA ALA A 153 -7.67 -6.66 7.44
C ALA A 153 -7.27 -5.77 8.61
N VAL A 154 -6.79 -6.40 9.66
CA VAL A 154 -6.01 -5.75 10.71
C VAL A 154 -4.57 -6.27 10.62
N LEU A 155 -3.60 -5.35 10.51
CA LEU A 155 -2.18 -5.67 10.59
C LEU A 155 -1.68 -5.20 11.95
N GLU A 156 -1.45 -6.12 12.86
CA GLU A 156 -0.93 -5.82 14.18
C GLU A 156 0.60 -5.74 14.15
N THR A 157 1.15 -4.63 14.60
CA THR A 157 2.60 -4.43 14.73
C THR A 157 2.98 -3.95 16.12
N ALA A 158 4.26 -3.85 16.40
CA ALA A 158 4.72 -3.37 17.71
C ALA A 158 4.32 -1.91 17.96
N ALA A 159 4.44 -1.04 16.96
CA ALA A 159 4.23 0.41 17.10
C ALA A 159 2.79 0.86 16.84
N ALA A 160 2.03 0.17 15.98
CA ALA A 160 0.68 0.56 15.60
C ALA A 160 -0.12 -0.60 15.02
N ASN A 161 -1.44 -0.46 14.99
CA ASN A 161 -2.34 -1.35 14.26
C ASN A 161 -2.84 -0.64 13.00
N TRP A 162 -2.75 -1.31 11.85
CA TRP A 162 -3.33 -0.84 10.60
C TRP A 162 -4.66 -1.53 10.34
N PHE A 163 -5.67 -0.74 9.99
CA PHE A 163 -7.00 -1.20 9.60
C PHE A 163 -7.19 -0.90 8.12
N LEU A 164 -7.10 -1.91 7.28
CA LEU A 164 -7.22 -1.81 5.85
C LEU A 164 -8.66 -2.11 5.44
N LEU A 165 -9.29 -1.17 4.73
CA LEU A 165 -10.69 -1.25 4.31
C LEU A 165 -10.79 -1.33 2.78
N ASP A 166 -11.84 -1.95 2.31
CA ASP A 166 -12.16 -2.09 0.89
C ASP A 166 -13.19 -1.03 0.47
N SER A 167 -12.70 0.06 -0.09
CA SER A 167 -13.54 1.16 -0.56
C SER A 167 -13.99 1.04 -2.03
N LEU A 168 -13.61 -0.04 -2.72
CA LEU A 168 -14.08 -0.34 -4.07
C LEU A 168 -15.59 -0.62 -4.04
N GLU A 169 -16.42 0.19 -4.66
CA GLU A 169 -17.85 -0.12 -4.86
C GLU A 169 -18.04 -0.90 -6.16
N LYS A 170 -17.60 -0.32 -7.26
CA LYS A 170 -17.69 -0.89 -8.60
C LYS A 170 -16.40 -0.60 -9.37
N THR A 171 -15.87 -1.61 -10.05
CA THR A 171 -14.65 -1.47 -10.86
C THR A 171 -14.80 -0.39 -11.91
N ASN A 172 -13.75 0.42 -12.06
CA ASN A 172 -13.65 1.55 -12.97
C ASN A 172 -14.74 2.61 -12.76
N SER A 173 -15.13 2.84 -11.50
CA SER A 173 -16.17 3.79 -11.14
C SER A 173 -15.88 4.48 -9.80
N THR A 174 -16.30 5.73 -9.66
CA THR A 174 -16.27 6.53 -8.44
C THR A 174 -17.68 7.08 -8.19
N PRO A 175 -18.03 7.47 -6.97
CA PRO A 175 -17.26 7.42 -5.73
C PRO A 175 -17.08 6.00 -5.18
N GLY A 176 -16.23 5.86 -4.15
CA GLY A 176 -16.10 4.64 -3.37
C GLY A 176 -17.19 4.52 -2.30
N LEU A 177 -17.32 3.31 -1.73
CA LEU A 177 -18.27 3.04 -0.65
C LEU A 177 -17.73 1.94 0.27
N LEU A 178 -17.67 2.19 1.57
CA LEU A 178 -17.38 1.16 2.58
C LEU A 178 -18.62 0.31 2.86
N GLY A 179 -19.74 0.95 3.12
CA GLY A 179 -20.99 0.32 3.55
C GLY A 179 -21.01 0.04 5.05
N GLN A 180 -22.22 -0.05 5.59
CA GLN A 180 -22.45 -0.18 7.04
C GLN A 180 -21.72 -1.37 7.67
N ALA A 181 -21.68 -2.52 7.00
CA ALA A 181 -21.02 -3.71 7.54
C ALA A 181 -19.50 -3.51 7.79
N GLN A 182 -18.79 -2.76 6.92
CA GLN A 182 -17.39 -2.43 7.17
C GLN A 182 -17.22 -1.38 8.28
N LEU A 183 -18.12 -0.41 8.36
CA LEU A 183 -18.10 0.58 9.44
C LEU A 183 -18.32 -0.10 10.80
N ASP A 184 -19.29 -1.01 10.90
CA ASP A 184 -19.56 -1.78 12.13
C ASP A 184 -18.36 -2.68 12.49
N TRP A 185 -17.79 -3.36 11.51
CA TRP A 185 -16.58 -4.17 11.69
C TRP A 185 -15.42 -3.31 12.19
N LEU A 186 -15.17 -2.16 11.53
CA LEU A 186 -14.10 -1.25 11.92
C LEU A 186 -14.28 -0.74 13.35
N ALA A 187 -15.49 -0.34 13.73
CA ALA A 187 -15.81 0.09 15.08
C ALA A 187 -15.45 -0.99 16.10
N LYS A 188 -15.90 -2.23 15.88
CA LYS A 188 -15.63 -3.39 16.74
C LYS A 188 -14.13 -3.67 16.85
N GLU A 189 -13.42 -3.69 15.73
CA GLU A 189 -11.99 -4.01 15.71
C GLU A 189 -11.14 -2.90 16.37
N LEU A 190 -11.52 -1.63 16.19
CA LEU A 190 -10.89 -0.49 16.88
C LEU A 190 -11.16 -0.56 18.39
N ASP A 191 -12.40 -0.84 18.81
CA ASP A 191 -12.78 -0.93 20.23
C ASP A 191 -12.11 -2.09 20.94
N ALA A 192 -11.78 -3.16 20.23
CA ALA A 192 -11.02 -4.31 20.75
C ALA A 192 -9.51 -4.05 20.88
N ARG A 193 -8.97 -2.96 20.25
CA ARG A 193 -7.51 -2.68 20.16
C ARG A 193 -7.20 -1.24 20.51
N ARG A 194 -7.56 -0.81 21.72
CA ARG A 194 -7.43 0.58 22.17
C ARG A 194 -6.02 0.98 22.60
N GLU A 195 -5.18 0.00 22.93
CA GLU A 195 -3.89 0.20 23.60
C GLU A 195 -2.79 0.75 22.67
N LYS A 196 -2.96 0.63 21.35
CA LYS A 196 -1.96 1.05 20.36
C LYS A 196 -2.52 2.10 19.42
N PRO A 197 -1.65 2.96 18.86
CA PRO A 197 -2.02 3.80 17.73
C PRO A 197 -2.68 3.00 16.63
N ALA A 198 -3.79 3.50 16.09
CA ALA A 198 -4.51 2.93 14.96
C ALA A 198 -4.36 3.83 13.73
N LEU A 199 -3.97 3.22 12.61
CA LEU A 199 -3.93 3.86 11.29
C LEU A 199 -4.97 3.17 10.41
N VAL A 200 -5.87 3.95 9.82
CA VAL A 200 -6.90 3.45 8.92
C VAL A 200 -6.45 3.69 7.48
N LEU A 201 -6.66 2.72 6.61
CA LEU A 201 -6.35 2.85 5.19
C LEU A 201 -7.57 2.53 4.34
N THR A 202 -7.90 3.45 3.44
CA THR A 202 -8.82 3.25 2.31
C THR A 202 -8.10 3.65 1.02
N HIS A 203 -8.62 3.29 -0.14
CA HIS A 203 -8.11 3.87 -1.38
C HIS A 203 -8.69 5.27 -1.61
N HIS A 204 -10.02 5.40 -1.54
CA HIS A 204 -10.70 6.68 -1.75
C HIS A 204 -10.53 7.59 -0.53
N TYR A 205 -10.36 8.90 -0.78
CA TYR A 205 -10.30 9.93 0.25
C TYR A 205 -11.67 10.14 0.94
N PRO A 206 -11.70 10.62 2.21
CA PRO A 206 -12.93 10.61 3.01
C PRO A 206 -13.97 11.67 2.61
N THR A 207 -13.58 12.72 1.89
CA THR A 207 -14.49 13.85 1.57
C THR A 207 -14.29 14.29 0.13
N GLY A 208 -15.36 14.63 -0.57
CA GLY A 208 -15.32 15.15 -1.93
C GLY A 208 -16.07 14.27 -2.94
N PHE A 209 -16.29 14.78 -4.12
CA PHE A 209 -17.19 14.21 -5.14
C PHE A 209 -16.78 12.81 -5.60
N GLN A 210 -15.48 12.52 -5.72
CA GLN A 210 -14.95 11.22 -6.15
C GLN A 210 -14.42 10.38 -4.97
N GLY A 211 -14.54 10.88 -3.75
CA GLY A 211 -14.09 10.20 -2.53
C GLY A 211 -15.04 9.10 -2.08
N LEU A 212 -15.11 8.89 -0.77
CA LEU A 212 -16.06 7.97 -0.15
C LEU A 212 -17.45 8.60 -0.06
N ARG A 213 -18.48 7.89 -0.53
CA ARG A 213 -19.88 8.28 -0.36
C ARG A 213 -20.27 8.36 1.11
N ASP A 214 -19.74 7.47 1.92
CA ASP A 214 -19.94 7.37 3.37
C ASP A 214 -18.75 7.87 4.18
N GLY A 215 -17.93 8.73 3.59
CA GLY A 215 -16.73 9.26 4.25
C GLY A 215 -17.03 10.11 5.48
N ALA A 216 -18.15 10.83 5.51
CA ALA A 216 -18.59 11.55 6.71
C ALA A 216 -18.86 10.57 7.87
N ALA A 217 -19.59 9.48 7.63
CA ALA A 217 -19.86 8.46 8.61
C ALA A 217 -18.56 7.78 9.10
N LEU A 218 -17.58 7.56 8.20
CA LEU A 218 -16.26 7.09 8.59
C LEU A 218 -15.58 8.09 9.55
N LEU A 219 -15.52 9.37 9.22
CA LEU A 219 -14.88 10.38 10.08
C LEU A 219 -15.57 10.51 11.43
N GLU A 220 -16.90 10.49 11.47
CA GLU A 220 -17.69 10.48 12.71
C GLU A 220 -17.40 9.24 13.57
N LEU A 221 -17.25 8.06 12.95
CA LEU A 221 -16.87 6.82 13.64
C LEU A 221 -15.47 6.92 14.24
N LEU A 222 -14.50 7.53 13.52
CA LEU A 222 -13.12 7.64 13.94
C LEU A 222 -12.89 8.73 15.00
N ALA A 223 -13.65 9.82 14.96
CA ALA A 223 -13.44 11.01 15.79
C ALA A 223 -13.36 10.72 17.32
N PRO A 224 -14.30 9.96 17.93
CA PRO A 224 -14.27 9.66 19.35
C PRO A 224 -13.19 8.64 19.77
N ARG A 225 -12.66 7.88 18.82
CA ARG A 225 -11.67 6.81 19.07
C ARG A 225 -10.26 7.38 19.10
N ARG A 226 -9.82 7.81 20.27
CA ARG A 226 -8.56 8.57 20.45
C ARG A 226 -7.31 7.81 20.02
N GLN A 227 -7.33 6.47 20.01
CA GLN A 227 -6.25 5.65 19.45
C GLN A 227 -6.09 5.81 17.93
N VAL A 228 -7.12 6.26 17.18
CA VAL A 228 -6.99 6.52 15.75
C VAL A 228 -6.16 7.78 15.54
N LYS A 229 -5.03 7.65 14.88
CA LYS A 229 -4.03 8.71 14.70
C LYS A 229 -3.98 9.24 13.27
N ALA A 230 -4.15 8.35 12.30
CA ALA A 230 -4.11 8.74 10.89
C ALA A 230 -5.12 7.94 10.05
N HIS A 231 -5.60 8.58 9.00
CA HIS A 231 -6.29 7.97 7.87
C HIS A 231 -5.45 8.22 6.61
N VAL A 232 -4.98 7.14 6.00
CA VAL A 232 -4.10 7.14 4.83
C VAL A 232 -4.90 6.69 3.61
N PHE A 233 -4.74 7.37 2.47
CA PHE A 233 -5.49 7.07 1.24
C PHE A 233 -4.72 7.52 0.00
N GLY A 234 -5.17 7.13 -1.20
CA GLY A 234 -4.63 7.51 -2.50
C GLY A 234 -5.69 8.16 -3.39
N HIS A 235 -5.87 7.61 -4.61
CA HIS A 235 -6.94 7.90 -5.56
C HIS A 235 -6.85 9.27 -6.26
N SER A 236 -6.57 10.34 -5.53
CA SER A 236 -6.52 11.69 -6.10
C SER A 236 -5.23 11.98 -6.88
N HIS A 237 -4.20 11.14 -6.75
CA HIS A 237 -2.85 11.34 -7.28
C HIS A 237 -2.17 12.62 -6.76
N ILE A 238 -2.50 13.03 -5.53
CA ILE A 238 -2.00 14.26 -4.91
C ILE A 238 -1.27 13.92 -3.62
N TRP A 239 -0.02 14.36 -3.46
CA TRP A 239 0.64 14.37 -2.16
C TRP A 239 0.11 15.54 -1.33
N GLN A 240 -0.62 15.23 -0.27
CA GLN A 240 -1.23 16.23 0.60
C GLN A 240 -1.40 15.71 2.03
N HIS A 241 -1.26 16.59 3.00
CA HIS A 241 -1.60 16.35 4.40
C HIS A 241 -2.58 17.38 4.90
N SER A 242 -3.54 16.94 5.69
CA SER A 242 -4.48 17.76 6.44
C SER A 242 -4.89 17.06 7.74
N THR A 243 -5.79 17.66 8.50
CA THR A 243 -6.30 17.04 9.73
C THR A 243 -7.82 17.20 9.84
N ALA A 244 -8.49 16.19 10.41
CA ALA A 244 -9.89 16.26 10.79
C ALA A 244 -10.05 15.63 12.19
N HIS A 245 -10.70 16.33 13.13
CA HIS A 245 -10.86 15.88 14.52
C HIS A 245 -9.53 15.49 15.21
N GLY A 246 -8.42 16.12 14.81
CA GLY A 246 -7.07 15.79 15.28
C GLY A 246 -6.50 14.48 14.70
N ILE A 247 -7.18 13.84 13.74
CA ILE A 247 -6.69 12.69 12.97
C ILE A 247 -5.94 13.25 11.76
N HIS A 248 -4.72 12.76 11.51
CA HIS A 248 -3.98 13.09 10.31
C HIS A 248 -4.63 12.43 9.09
N LEU A 249 -4.92 13.22 8.06
CA LEU A 249 -5.40 12.78 6.76
C LEU A 249 -4.22 12.84 5.79
N VAL A 250 -3.69 11.68 5.41
CA VAL A 250 -2.50 11.56 4.56
C VAL A 250 -2.91 11.04 3.20
N ASN A 251 -2.87 11.91 2.20
CA ASN A 251 -3.12 11.56 0.82
C ASN A 251 -1.81 11.19 0.13
N LEU A 252 -1.67 9.93 -0.26
CA LEU A 252 -0.46 9.42 -0.89
C LEU A 252 -0.35 9.88 -2.35
N PRO A 253 0.87 10.15 -2.83
CA PRO A 253 1.10 10.45 -4.24
C PRO A 253 0.89 9.21 -5.10
N ALA A 254 0.56 9.40 -6.37
CA ALA A 254 0.55 8.30 -7.32
C ALA A 254 1.96 7.91 -7.76
N THR A 255 2.20 6.60 -7.87
CA THR A 255 3.43 6.10 -8.47
C THR A 255 3.37 6.15 -10.01
N ALA A 256 2.18 5.92 -10.59
CA ALA A 256 2.00 5.81 -12.05
C ALA A 256 2.02 7.14 -12.79
N TRP A 257 0.94 7.90 -12.72
CA TRP A 257 0.79 9.21 -13.38
C TRP A 257 0.14 10.22 -12.45
N VAL A 258 0.21 11.50 -12.82
CA VAL A 258 -0.43 12.61 -12.09
C VAL A 258 -1.43 13.33 -13.00
N PHE A 259 -2.46 13.92 -12.42
CA PHE A 259 -3.41 14.77 -13.14
C PHE A 259 -2.94 16.22 -13.18
N ASP A 260 -2.26 16.67 -12.12
CA ASP A 260 -1.61 17.96 -12.01
C ASP A 260 -0.09 17.77 -12.08
N GLN A 261 0.55 18.41 -13.06
CA GLN A 261 2.00 18.30 -13.29
C GLN A 261 2.84 18.90 -12.14
N ALA A 262 2.24 19.68 -11.25
CA ALA A 262 2.88 20.14 -10.01
C ALA A 262 2.99 19.03 -8.94
N GLN A 263 2.34 17.89 -9.14
CA GLN A 263 2.44 16.74 -8.24
C GLN A 263 3.53 15.78 -8.72
N PRO A 264 4.28 15.14 -7.80
CA PRO A 264 5.32 14.17 -8.17
C PRO A 264 4.72 12.78 -8.45
N HIS A 265 5.32 12.06 -9.38
CA HIS A 265 5.26 10.60 -9.36
C HIS A 265 6.15 10.14 -8.20
N ALA A 266 5.60 9.46 -7.21
CA ALA A 266 6.34 9.23 -5.99
C ALA A 266 5.83 8.04 -5.17
N TRP A 267 6.59 7.73 -4.13
CA TRP A 267 6.23 6.86 -3.02
C TRP A 267 6.66 7.52 -1.70
N VAL A 268 6.21 7.00 -0.57
CA VAL A 268 6.46 7.59 0.75
C VAL A 268 7.16 6.57 1.65
N ASP A 269 8.26 6.98 2.27
CA ASP A 269 8.94 6.24 3.32
C ASP A 269 8.42 6.70 4.67
N MET A 270 7.72 5.82 5.38
CA MET A 270 7.14 6.12 6.68
C MET A 270 7.88 5.38 7.78
N THR A 271 8.29 6.10 8.81
CA THR A 271 8.83 5.53 10.04
C THR A 271 7.90 5.83 11.21
N LEU A 272 7.40 4.79 11.86
CA LEU A 272 6.55 4.88 13.04
C LEU A 272 7.37 5.07 14.31
N ALA A 273 6.90 5.91 15.21
CA ALA A 273 7.42 6.11 16.56
C ALA A 273 6.27 6.09 17.57
N ILE A 274 6.59 5.98 18.87
CA ILE A 274 5.58 5.92 19.97
C ILE A 274 4.64 7.13 19.92
N GLY A 275 5.17 8.34 19.71
CA GLY A 275 4.40 9.59 19.74
C GLY A 275 4.00 10.12 18.35
N GLY A 276 4.32 9.42 17.27
CA GLY A 276 4.11 9.98 15.94
C GLY A 276 4.62 9.12 14.80
N ALA A 277 4.78 9.75 13.64
CA ALA A 277 5.42 9.15 12.48
C ALA A 277 6.17 10.23 11.69
N THR A 278 7.23 9.83 11.04
CA THR A 278 7.91 10.62 10.02
C THR A 278 7.60 10.04 8.65
N LEU A 279 7.18 10.88 7.72
CA LEU A 279 6.98 10.52 6.32
C LEU A 279 7.95 11.30 5.46
N VAL A 280 8.65 10.63 4.55
CA VAL A 280 9.57 11.26 3.58
C VAL A 280 9.08 10.93 2.18
N LEU A 281 8.85 11.95 1.38
CA LEU A 281 8.41 11.83 -0.01
C LEU A 281 9.59 11.51 -0.94
N HIS A 282 9.53 10.41 -1.64
CA HIS A 282 10.50 10.02 -2.64
C HIS A 282 9.93 10.19 -4.04
N SER A 283 10.13 11.38 -4.64
CA SER A 283 9.81 11.59 -6.05
C SER A 283 10.71 10.76 -6.95
N LEU A 284 10.14 10.17 -7.99
CA LEU A 284 10.88 9.44 -9.02
C LEU A 284 11.77 10.39 -9.84
N ASP A 285 11.31 11.60 -10.11
CA ASP A 285 12.18 12.71 -10.55
C ASP A 285 12.86 13.34 -9.33
N LYS A 286 14.15 13.10 -9.21
CA LYS A 286 14.96 13.64 -8.09
C LYS A 286 15.14 15.16 -8.11
N LYS A 287 14.80 15.83 -9.23
CA LYS A 287 14.80 17.29 -9.35
C LYS A 287 13.46 17.93 -8.96
N HIS A 288 12.42 17.12 -8.74
CA HIS A 288 11.11 17.64 -8.36
C HIS A 288 11.20 18.40 -7.02
N PRO A 289 10.62 19.62 -6.89
CA PRO A 289 10.75 20.46 -5.69
C PRO A 289 10.30 19.77 -4.39
N LYS A 290 9.34 18.85 -4.47
CA LYS A 290 8.86 18.08 -3.30
C LYS A 290 9.72 16.85 -2.98
N HIS A 291 10.75 16.52 -3.77
CA HIS A 291 11.61 15.38 -3.46
C HIS A 291 12.32 15.58 -2.11
N GLY A 292 12.21 14.60 -1.22
CA GLY A 292 12.77 14.69 0.14
C GLY A 292 11.92 15.51 1.12
N GLU A 293 10.73 15.99 0.70
CA GLU A 293 9.79 16.64 1.63
C GLU A 293 9.52 15.72 2.82
N ARG A 294 9.67 16.29 4.03
CA ARG A 294 9.53 15.58 5.29
C ARG A 294 8.31 16.09 6.03
N LEU A 295 7.42 15.18 6.40
CA LEU A 295 6.22 15.44 7.18
C LEU A 295 6.34 14.72 8.53
N GLU A 296 6.31 15.48 9.61
CA GLU A 296 6.27 14.95 10.97
C GLU A 296 4.83 14.93 11.49
N LEU A 297 4.35 13.75 11.85
CA LEU A 297 3.04 13.56 12.45
C LEU A 297 3.20 13.39 13.95
N THR A 298 2.58 14.27 14.74
CA THR A 298 2.47 14.10 16.20
C THR A 298 1.10 13.54 16.53
N TRP A 299 1.05 12.41 17.25
CA TRP A 299 -0.22 11.79 17.58
C TRP A 299 -1.04 12.65 18.55
N ARG A 300 -2.34 12.81 18.26
CA ARG A 300 -3.27 13.41 19.21
C ARG A 300 -3.25 12.61 20.52
N ALA A 301 -3.45 13.28 21.67
CA ALA A 301 -3.52 12.61 22.97
C ALA A 301 -4.59 11.51 23.00
N GLY A 302 -4.30 10.47 23.75
CA GLY A 302 -5.16 9.30 23.93
C GLY A 302 -6.38 9.59 24.80
#